data_56d1ebec545e20a3ae87adca5294dcea
#
_entry.id   56d1ebec545e20a3ae87adca5294dcea
#
_cell.length_a   1.000
_cell.length_b   1.000
_cell.length_c   1.000
_cell.angle_alpha   90.00
_cell.angle_beta   90.00
_cell.angle_gamma   90.00
#
_symmetry.space_group_name_H-M   'P 1'
#
loop_
_entity.id
_entity.type
_entity.pdbx_description
1 polymer ?
#
loop_
_entity_poly.entity_id
_entity_poly.type
_entity_poly.pdbx_seq_one_letter_code
_entity_poly.pdbx_strand_id
1 'polypeptide(L)'
;MSAFIVLGAQWGDEGKGKMTDYLAEGANVVVRYQGGNNAGHTVEVGEKQYKLHLIPSGILHDEKLNVIGNGVVVDPKAFFTEIDYLKEEGVKVTPEKLIVSDRAHVIMPYHKVLDKLKEKARGKNDIGTTGKGIGPCYTDKFERCGIRVCDLIDKEVFKEKLKDNIEMKNKYIVNVLGGEPLSFEEIYEEYSKYGEKLKHFVKDTSVRVYNEIKEDKTVLFEGAQGMLLDIDYGTYPYVTSSNTTAGGVANGVGIGPNMITNAVGIAKAYTTRVGKGPFPTELEDETGEWIREKGHEYGVTTGRSRRCGWLDIVILKTSVRVSGLTSLAVTKIDTLAGLEKVKMCIGYKFNDEIIDYFPASLEDLAKCEPIYEEFDGWDESVANARSYEELHPNARKYLERIEELTDTRISIVSVGPRRDQTMRVKPL
;
A
#
# COMPACT_ATOMS: atom_id res chain seq x y z
N MET A 1 18.43 -1.36 -14.58
CA MET A 1 17.02 -0.99 -14.31
C MET A 1 17.04 0.36 -13.63
N SER A 2 16.66 1.42 -14.28
CA SER A 2 16.81 2.76 -13.67
C SER A 2 15.61 3.19 -12.82
N ALA A 3 14.38 2.77 -13.14
CA ALA A 3 13.21 3.15 -12.35
C ALA A 3 12.13 2.05 -12.40
N PHE A 4 11.70 1.55 -11.25
CA PHE A 4 10.71 0.49 -11.18
C PHE A 4 9.76 0.67 -9.99
N ILE A 5 8.54 0.13 -10.15
CA ILE A 5 7.48 0.20 -9.14
C ILE A 5 7.35 -1.14 -8.43
N VAL A 6 7.07 -1.08 -7.13
CA VAL A 6 6.63 -2.21 -6.32
C VAL A 6 5.26 -1.89 -5.75
N LEU A 7 4.24 -2.64 -6.12
CA LEU A 7 2.86 -2.43 -5.68
C LEU A 7 2.16 -3.74 -5.30
N GLY A 8 1.11 -3.66 -4.51
CA GLY A 8 0.27 -4.81 -4.17
C GLY A 8 -0.72 -5.12 -5.29
N ALA A 9 -0.76 -6.37 -5.72
CA ALA A 9 -1.62 -6.82 -6.83
C ALA A 9 -3.02 -7.31 -6.39
N GLN A 10 -3.34 -7.25 -5.09
CA GLN A 10 -4.59 -7.73 -4.50
C GLN A 10 -5.24 -6.65 -3.63
N TRP A 11 -5.80 -6.99 -2.46
CA TRP A 11 -6.42 -6.04 -1.49
C TRP A 11 -5.48 -5.53 -0.40
N GLY A 12 -4.17 -5.51 -0.61
CA GLY A 12 -3.19 -5.16 0.41
C GLY A 12 -2.72 -6.37 1.21
N ASP A 13 -1.79 -6.14 2.14
CA ASP A 13 -1.20 -7.16 3.00
C ASP A 13 -0.47 -8.31 2.27
N GLU A 14 -0.06 -8.10 1.01
CA GLU A 14 0.63 -9.10 0.18
C GLU A 14 2.09 -9.36 0.62
N GLY A 15 2.57 -8.69 1.67
CA GLY A 15 3.96 -8.79 2.11
C GLY A 15 4.87 -7.78 1.41
N LYS A 16 4.31 -6.64 0.96
CA LYS A 16 5.06 -5.56 0.28
C LYS A 16 6.27 -5.08 1.06
N GLY A 17 6.15 -4.90 2.38
CA GLY A 17 7.24 -4.41 3.22
C GLY A 17 8.51 -5.23 3.04
N LYS A 18 8.41 -6.56 3.17
CA LYS A 18 9.52 -7.48 2.93
C LYS A 18 10.06 -7.39 1.50
N MET A 19 9.16 -7.38 0.49
CA MET A 19 9.58 -7.32 -0.91
C MET A 19 10.23 -5.98 -1.27
N THR A 20 9.71 -4.88 -0.74
CA THR A 20 10.29 -3.55 -0.93
C THR A 20 11.68 -3.47 -0.30
N ASP A 21 11.85 -3.97 0.92
CA ASP A 21 13.16 -4.04 1.58
C ASP A 21 14.16 -4.91 0.78
N TYR A 22 13.72 -6.10 0.35
CA TYR A 22 14.54 -7.00 -0.48
C TYR A 22 15.00 -6.33 -1.77
N LEU A 23 14.09 -5.62 -2.46
CA LEU A 23 14.38 -4.93 -3.72
C LEU A 23 15.11 -3.59 -3.51
N ALA A 24 14.90 -2.96 -2.36
CA ALA A 24 15.58 -1.72 -2.00
C ALA A 24 17.09 -1.89 -1.89
N GLU A 25 17.60 -3.10 -1.62
CA GLU A 25 19.05 -3.35 -1.59
C GLU A 25 19.75 -2.88 -2.86
N GLY A 26 19.15 -3.14 -4.03
CA GLY A 26 19.66 -2.71 -5.33
C GLY A 26 19.27 -1.28 -5.76
N ALA A 27 18.52 -0.55 -4.95
CA ALA A 27 18.08 0.81 -5.27
C ALA A 27 18.97 1.87 -4.62
N ASN A 28 19.15 3.01 -5.27
CA ASN A 28 19.79 4.20 -4.72
C ASN A 28 18.78 5.11 -4.04
N VAL A 29 17.55 5.12 -4.55
CA VAL A 29 16.46 5.99 -4.08
C VAL A 29 15.20 5.15 -3.87
N VAL A 30 14.49 5.37 -2.75
CA VAL A 30 13.19 4.78 -2.47
C VAL A 30 12.14 5.87 -2.29
N VAL A 31 11.06 5.81 -3.06
CA VAL A 31 10.06 6.88 -3.15
C VAL A 31 8.68 6.36 -2.80
N ARG A 32 8.04 6.88 -1.76
CA ARG A 32 6.60 6.72 -1.52
C ARG A 32 5.83 7.70 -2.39
N TYR A 33 4.88 7.22 -3.19
CA TYR A 33 4.19 8.06 -4.16
C TYR A 33 2.72 8.33 -3.83
N GLN A 34 2.10 7.60 -2.89
CA GLN A 34 0.69 7.77 -2.55
C GLN A 34 0.37 7.28 -1.12
N GLY A 35 -0.87 7.51 -0.67
CA GLY A 35 -1.34 7.13 0.67
C GLY A 35 -0.86 8.12 1.74
N GLY A 36 -0.66 7.63 2.93
CA GLY A 36 -0.19 8.40 4.08
C GLY A 36 0.23 7.45 5.19
N ASN A 37 0.08 7.87 6.44
CA ASN A 37 0.38 7.05 7.62
C ASN A 37 -0.67 5.95 7.92
N ASN A 38 -1.63 5.74 7.01
CA ASN A 38 -2.53 4.57 7.03
C ASN A 38 -1.87 3.29 6.50
N ALA A 39 -0.72 3.38 5.84
CA ALA A 39 0.07 2.21 5.50
C ALA A 39 0.70 1.59 6.76
N GLY A 40 0.97 0.30 6.70
CA GLY A 40 1.70 -0.42 7.74
C GLY A 40 2.63 -1.43 7.07
N HIS A 41 3.92 -1.10 6.98
CA HIS A 41 4.95 -1.98 6.45
C HIS A 41 5.78 -2.53 7.62
N THR A 42 5.71 -3.82 7.84
CA THR A 42 6.63 -4.50 8.74
C THR A 42 7.82 -5.01 7.94
N VAL A 43 9.02 -4.63 8.34
CA VAL A 43 10.28 -5.01 7.71
C VAL A 43 11.16 -5.69 8.73
N GLU A 44 11.70 -6.85 8.41
CA GLU A 44 12.61 -7.61 9.26
C GLU A 44 14.04 -7.48 8.73
N VAL A 45 14.92 -6.88 9.53
CA VAL A 45 16.35 -6.73 9.22
C VAL A 45 17.17 -7.43 10.30
N GLY A 46 17.78 -8.56 9.97
CA GLY A 46 18.43 -9.44 10.94
C GLY A 46 17.40 -9.99 11.95
N GLU A 47 17.64 -9.75 13.23
CA GLU A 47 16.73 -10.15 14.33
C GLU A 47 15.74 -9.07 14.72
N LYS A 48 15.84 -7.88 14.12
CA LYS A 48 14.98 -6.73 14.43
C LYS A 48 13.81 -6.61 13.47
N GLN A 49 12.67 -6.20 14.01
CA GLN A 49 11.46 -5.90 13.27
C GLN A 49 11.15 -4.40 13.37
N TYR A 50 11.02 -3.75 12.21
CA TYR A 50 10.67 -2.32 12.11
C TYR A 50 9.24 -2.17 11.59
N LYS A 51 8.49 -1.24 12.18
CA LYS A 51 7.11 -0.90 11.75
C LYS A 51 7.11 0.50 11.14
N LEU A 52 7.02 0.57 9.82
CA LEU A 52 7.00 1.81 9.06
C LEU A 52 5.58 2.13 8.60
N HIS A 53 5.22 3.41 8.65
CA HIS A 53 3.89 3.89 8.26
C HIS A 53 3.94 4.92 7.15
N LEU A 54 4.76 5.96 7.29
CA LEU A 54 4.87 7.07 6.36
C LEU A 54 6.22 7.10 5.64
N ILE A 55 7.29 6.79 6.36
CA ILE A 55 8.67 6.84 5.86
C ILE A 55 8.92 5.64 4.94
N PRO A 56 9.59 5.83 3.77
CA PRO A 56 9.93 4.74 2.87
C PRO A 56 10.82 3.68 3.51
N SER A 57 10.65 2.40 3.11
CA SER A 57 11.39 1.26 3.67
C SER A 57 12.91 1.35 3.47
N GLY A 58 13.37 2.09 2.46
CA GLY A 58 14.78 2.35 2.20
C GLY A 58 15.52 3.05 3.32
N ILE A 59 14.83 3.66 4.29
CA ILE A 59 15.44 4.35 5.44
C ILE A 59 16.29 3.42 6.32
N LEU A 60 15.99 2.13 6.30
CA LEU A 60 16.70 1.11 7.04
C LEU A 60 18.09 0.78 6.44
N HIS A 61 18.41 1.31 5.27
CA HIS A 61 19.69 1.17 4.60
C HIS A 61 20.48 2.48 4.64
N ASP A 62 21.77 2.42 4.96
CA ASP A 62 22.55 3.61 5.33
C ASP A 62 22.77 4.64 4.21
N GLU A 63 22.90 4.23 2.97
CA GLU A 63 23.31 5.11 1.86
C GLU A 63 22.17 5.46 0.87
N LYS A 64 20.92 5.25 1.27
CA LYS A 64 19.78 5.45 0.36
C LYS A 64 19.08 6.78 0.61
N LEU A 65 18.72 7.46 -0.47
CA LEU A 65 17.82 8.60 -0.43
C LEU A 65 16.37 8.08 -0.32
N ASN A 66 15.64 8.58 0.65
CA ASN A 66 14.23 8.27 0.88
C ASN A 66 13.39 9.50 0.58
N VAL A 67 12.34 9.34 -0.21
CA VAL A 67 11.53 10.43 -0.71
C VAL A 67 10.06 10.20 -0.39
N ILE A 68 9.42 11.17 0.24
CA ILE A 68 7.97 11.26 0.35
C ILE A 68 7.48 12.19 -0.75
N GLY A 69 6.87 11.61 -1.78
CA GLY A 69 6.39 12.31 -2.98
C GLY A 69 5.14 13.16 -2.73
N ASN A 70 4.80 14.00 -3.69
CA ASN A 70 3.65 14.92 -3.60
C ASN A 70 2.29 14.23 -3.60
N GLY A 71 2.20 12.98 -4.00
CA GLY A 71 0.97 12.19 -3.92
C GLY A 71 0.66 11.66 -2.52
N VAL A 72 1.62 11.68 -1.60
CA VAL A 72 1.43 11.30 -0.19
C VAL A 72 0.78 12.44 0.58
N VAL A 73 -0.16 12.10 1.49
CA VAL A 73 -0.68 13.06 2.47
C VAL A 73 0.10 12.88 3.78
N VAL A 74 0.72 13.97 4.24
CA VAL A 74 1.69 13.96 5.33
C VAL A 74 1.04 14.42 6.63
N ASP A 75 1.05 13.55 7.64
CA ASP A 75 0.75 13.91 9.02
C ASP A 75 2.05 14.31 9.74
N PRO A 76 2.31 15.60 10.02
CA PRO A 76 3.57 16.03 10.61
C PRO A 76 3.85 15.40 11.97
N LYS A 77 2.80 15.19 12.78
CA LYS A 77 2.93 14.54 14.09
C LYS A 77 3.38 13.09 13.93
N ALA A 78 2.71 12.34 13.03
CA ALA A 78 3.09 10.96 12.75
C ALA A 78 4.50 10.85 12.15
N PHE A 79 4.88 11.80 11.27
CA PHE A 79 6.20 11.86 10.66
C PHE A 79 7.32 11.99 11.71
N PHE A 80 7.19 12.91 12.64
CA PHE A 80 8.20 13.08 13.68
C PHE A 80 8.19 11.97 14.72
N THR A 81 7.01 11.42 15.06
CA THR A 81 6.91 10.24 15.93
C THR A 81 7.63 9.04 15.32
N GLU A 82 7.49 8.83 14.01
CA GLU A 82 8.17 7.73 13.31
C GLU A 82 9.69 7.97 13.20
N ILE A 83 10.13 9.21 13.01
CA ILE A 83 11.56 9.58 13.08
C ILE A 83 12.14 9.28 14.44
N ASP A 84 11.45 9.67 15.52
CA ASP A 84 11.94 9.47 16.88
C ASP A 84 12.01 7.97 17.20
N TYR A 85 11.00 7.19 16.84
CA TYR A 85 11.02 5.73 16.93
C TYR A 85 12.23 5.12 16.19
N LEU A 86 12.48 5.53 14.94
CA LEU A 86 13.59 5.01 14.15
C LEU A 86 14.96 5.35 14.78
N LYS A 87 15.10 6.55 15.35
CA LYS A 87 16.32 6.95 16.07
C LYS A 87 16.54 6.12 17.34
N GLU A 88 15.48 5.84 18.11
CA GLU A 88 15.54 4.96 19.28
C GLU A 88 15.99 3.53 18.90
N GLU A 89 15.55 3.05 17.72
CA GLU A 89 16.00 1.77 17.17
C GLU A 89 17.42 1.83 16.55
N GLY A 90 18.10 2.97 16.59
CA GLY A 90 19.47 3.15 16.09
C GLY A 90 19.57 3.48 14.60
N VAL A 91 18.45 3.78 13.94
CA VAL A 91 18.44 4.16 12.52
C VAL A 91 18.77 5.66 12.38
N LYS A 92 19.76 5.99 11.57
CA LYS A 92 20.14 7.38 11.31
C LYS A 92 19.18 8.04 10.33
N VAL A 93 18.34 8.96 10.80
CA VAL A 93 17.43 9.75 9.96
C VAL A 93 17.88 11.20 9.93
N THR A 94 18.29 11.68 8.75
CA THR A 94 18.75 13.05 8.52
C THR A 94 18.09 13.66 7.28
N PRO A 95 18.10 14.99 7.11
CA PRO A 95 17.58 15.67 5.91
C PRO A 95 18.26 15.29 4.59
N GLU A 96 19.47 14.72 4.64
CA GLU A 96 20.17 14.21 3.47
C GLU A 96 19.65 12.83 3.04
N LYS A 97 19.17 12.04 4.00
CA LYS A 97 18.65 10.67 3.77
C LYS A 97 17.14 10.62 3.54
N LEU A 98 16.39 11.61 4.06
CA LEU A 98 14.93 11.67 3.98
C LEU A 98 14.49 13.05 3.55
N ILE A 99 13.75 13.14 2.45
CA ILE A 99 13.16 14.37 1.95
C ILE A 99 11.65 14.24 1.73
N VAL A 100 10.96 15.36 1.91
CA VAL A 100 9.50 15.47 1.76
C VAL A 100 9.19 16.50 0.68
N SER A 101 8.24 16.17 -0.19
CA SER A 101 7.79 17.10 -1.23
C SER A 101 7.17 18.36 -0.65
N ASP A 102 7.60 19.50 -1.14
CA ASP A 102 6.98 20.80 -0.92
C ASP A 102 5.51 20.85 -1.37
N ARG A 103 5.12 20.02 -2.35
CA ARG A 103 3.75 19.92 -2.91
C ARG A 103 2.87 18.90 -2.22
N ALA A 104 3.38 18.08 -1.28
CA ALA A 104 2.57 17.14 -0.53
C ALA A 104 1.53 17.88 0.33
N HIS A 105 0.33 17.28 0.49
CA HIS A 105 -0.71 17.86 1.34
C HIS A 105 -0.56 17.45 2.80
N VAL A 106 -0.91 18.34 3.70
CA VAL A 106 -0.76 18.16 5.15
C VAL A 106 -2.07 17.69 5.76
N ILE A 107 -2.02 16.59 6.52
CA ILE A 107 -3.14 16.14 7.33
C ILE A 107 -3.24 17.04 8.56
N MET A 108 -4.32 17.82 8.62
CA MET A 108 -4.64 18.71 9.73
C MET A 108 -5.54 18.00 10.77
N PRO A 109 -5.62 18.48 12.02
CA PRO A 109 -6.47 17.91 13.06
C PRO A 109 -7.94 17.77 12.64
N TYR A 110 -8.49 18.76 11.91
CA TYR A 110 -9.86 18.71 11.42
C TYR A 110 -10.11 17.54 10.44
N HIS A 111 -9.10 17.08 9.68
CA HIS A 111 -9.24 15.89 8.82
C HIS A 111 -9.51 14.63 9.65
N LYS A 112 -8.80 14.48 10.78
CA LYS A 112 -8.99 13.33 11.68
C LYS A 112 -10.35 13.36 12.37
N VAL A 113 -10.83 14.56 12.77
CA VAL A 113 -12.16 14.76 13.34
C VAL A 113 -13.24 14.44 12.31
N LEU A 114 -13.11 14.97 11.10
CA LEU A 114 -14.04 14.71 10.00
C LEU A 114 -14.10 13.22 9.62
N ASP A 115 -12.97 12.54 9.58
CA ASP A 115 -12.90 11.10 9.28
C ASP A 115 -13.73 10.30 10.29
N LYS A 116 -13.49 10.52 11.58
CA LYS A 116 -14.23 9.84 12.66
C LYS A 116 -15.72 10.17 12.68
N LEU A 117 -16.09 11.46 12.52
CA LEU A 117 -17.48 11.87 12.56
C LEU A 117 -18.27 11.38 11.35
N LYS A 118 -17.68 11.39 10.16
CA LYS A 118 -18.28 10.83 8.94
C LYS A 118 -18.51 9.32 9.05
N GLU A 119 -17.54 8.56 9.58
CA GLU A 119 -17.72 7.12 9.83
C GLU A 119 -18.86 6.87 10.83
N LYS A 120 -18.91 7.64 11.92
CA LYS A 120 -19.99 7.54 12.91
C LYS A 120 -21.36 7.86 12.29
N ALA A 121 -21.44 8.88 11.44
CA ALA A 121 -22.68 9.28 10.78
C ALA A 121 -23.21 8.24 9.76
N ARG A 122 -22.31 7.45 9.14
CA ARG A 122 -22.67 6.35 8.24
C ARG A 122 -23.28 5.14 8.94
N GLY A 123 -23.04 4.97 10.22
CA GLY A 123 -23.57 3.87 11.01
C GLY A 123 -23.21 2.51 10.43
N LYS A 124 -24.23 1.71 10.02
CA LYS A 124 -24.00 0.36 9.44
C LYS A 124 -23.33 0.39 8.07
N ASN A 125 -23.34 1.51 7.38
CA ASN A 125 -22.74 1.73 6.05
C ASN A 125 -21.33 2.34 6.15
N ASP A 126 -20.67 2.21 7.31
CA ASP A 126 -19.30 2.66 7.49
C ASP A 126 -18.36 1.97 6.48
N ILE A 127 -17.31 2.69 6.05
CA ILE A 127 -16.27 2.18 5.14
C ILE A 127 -15.24 1.36 5.91
N GLY A 128 -15.09 1.63 7.21
CA GLY A 128 -14.06 1.04 8.05
C GLY A 128 -12.71 1.78 7.90
N THR A 129 -12.74 3.11 7.86
CA THR A 129 -11.53 3.93 7.73
C THR A 129 -10.61 3.77 8.92
N THR A 130 -9.35 4.17 8.75
CA THR A 130 -8.35 4.13 9.84
C THR A 130 -8.49 5.28 10.84
N GLY A 131 -9.38 6.25 10.59
CA GLY A 131 -9.55 7.45 11.41
C GLY A 131 -8.35 8.41 11.40
N LYS A 132 -7.43 8.24 10.46
CA LYS A 132 -6.19 9.03 10.35
C LYS A 132 -6.33 10.29 9.49
N GLY A 133 -7.52 10.56 8.96
CA GLY A 133 -7.82 11.77 8.18
C GLY A 133 -7.34 11.73 6.73
N ILE A 134 -7.00 10.55 6.21
CA ILE A 134 -6.48 10.37 4.85
C ILE A 134 -7.50 10.83 3.81
N GLY A 135 -8.71 10.26 3.83
CA GLY A 135 -9.78 10.61 2.88
C GLY A 135 -10.14 12.09 2.90
N PRO A 136 -10.43 12.69 4.05
CA PRO A 136 -10.70 14.13 4.15
C PRO A 136 -9.56 15.02 3.63
N CYS A 137 -8.31 14.64 3.81
CA CYS A 137 -7.17 15.39 3.28
C CYS A 137 -7.11 15.33 1.74
N TYR A 138 -7.34 14.16 1.14
CA TYR A 138 -7.47 14.05 -0.31
C TYR A 138 -8.69 14.81 -0.84
N THR A 139 -9.81 14.83 -0.10
CA THR A 139 -10.99 15.66 -0.46
C THR A 139 -10.58 17.12 -0.58
N ASP A 140 -9.90 17.67 0.43
CA ASP A 140 -9.47 19.07 0.42
C ASP A 140 -8.45 19.37 -0.70
N LYS A 141 -7.60 18.40 -1.05
CA LYS A 141 -6.71 18.51 -2.21
C LYS A 141 -7.50 18.73 -3.50
N PHE A 142 -8.52 17.91 -3.76
CA PHE A 142 -9.32 18.00 -4.98
C PHE A 142 -10.34 19.18 -4.95
N GLU A 143 -10.79 19.58 -3.76
CA GLU A 143 -11.58 20.79 -3.54
C GLU A 143 -10.73 22.08 -3.68
N ARG A 144 -9.40 21.94 -3.70
CA ARG A 144 -8.42 23.02 -3.86
C ARG A 144 -8.35 23.98 -2.66
N CYS A 145 -8.75 23.52 -1.49
CA CYS A 145 -8.61 24.23 -0.22
C CYS A 145 -7.52 23.62 0.71
N GLY A 146 -6.86 22.54 0.28
CA GLY A 146 -5.86 21.85 1.08
C GLY A 146 -4.62 22.69 1.38
N ILE A 147 -4.01 22.46 2.54
CA ILE A 147 -2.75 23.06 2.94
C ILE A 147 -1.62 22.11 2.50
N ARG A 148 -0.66 22.63 1.73
CA ARG A 148 0.53 21.88 1.30
C ARG A 148 1.69 22.08 2.27
N VAL A 149 2.71 21.27 2.14
CA VAL A 149 3.94 21.39 2.95
C VAL A 149 4.60 22.77 2.74
N CYS A 150 4.67 23.27 1.49
CA CYS A 150 5.20 24.62 1.22
C CYS A 150 4.41 25.73 1.93
N ASP A 151 3.08 25.55 2.08
CA ASP A 151 2.24 26.51 2.80
C ASP A 151 2.49 26.41 4.32
N LEU A 152 2.65 25.21 4.87
CA LEU A 152 2.89 25.00 6.30
C LEU A 152 4.20 25.60 6.80
N ILE A 153 5.26 25.57 5.97
CA ILE A 153 6.57 26.09 6.33
C ILE A 153 6.70 27.61 6.21
N ASP A 154 5.69 28.27 5.60
CA ASP A 154 5.55 29.72 5.56
C ASP A 154 4.47 30.15 6.56
N LYS A 155 4.87 30.79 7.66
CA LYS A 155 3.97 31.10 8.78
C LYS A 155 2.78 32.00 8.39
N GLU A 156 2.99 32.96 7.52
CA GLU A 156 1.93 33.91 7.14
C GLU A 156 0.94 33.22 6.21
N VAL A 157 1.42 32.50 5.20
CA VAL A 157 0.57 31.72 4.30
C VAL A 157 -0.19 30.64 5.08
N PHE A 158 0.47 29.96 6.00
CA PHE A 158 -0.17 28.95 6.84
C PHE A 158 -1.27 29.54 7.70
N LYS A 159 -1.01 30.68 8.34
CA LYS A 159 -1.98 31.36 9.21
C LYS A 159 -3.26 31.74 8.47
N GLU A 160 -3.12 32.31 7.28
CA GLU A 160 -4.25 32.71 6.43
C GLU A 160 -5.08 31.50 6.01
N LYS A 161 -4.46 30.50 5.37
CA LYS A 161 -5.14 29.29 4.89
C LYS A 161 -5.78 28.49 6.03
N LEU A 162 -5.11 28.39 7.18
CA LEU A 162 -5.67 27.68 8.33
C LEU A 162 -6.92 28.38 8.85
N LYS A 163 -6.90 29.71 8.94
CA LYS A 163 -8.07 30.48 9.41
C LYS A 163 -9.29 30.21 8.56
N ASP A 164 -9.17 30.31 7.24
CA ASP A 164 -10.26 30.07 6.30
C ASP A 164 -10.79 28.63 6.41
N ASN A 165 -9.87 27.67 6.47
CA ASN A 165 -10.23 26.25 6.59
C ASN A 165 -10.93 25.95 7.91
N ILE A 166 -10.42 26.43 9.05
CA ILE A 166 -11.03 26.21 10.38
C ILE A 166 -12.44 26.79 10.44
N GLU A 167 -12.65 28.00 9.92
CA GLU A 167 -13.98 28.60 9.89
C GLU A 167 -14.98 27.72 9.13
N MET A 168 -14.61 27.28 7.92
CA MET A 168 -15.46 26.44 7.10
C MET A 168 -15.68 25.04 7.71
N LYS A 169 -14.60 24.38 8.16
CA LYS A 169 -14.70 23.03 8.72
C LYS A 169 -15.46 22.99 10.03
N ASN A 170 -15.32 24.01 10.89
CA ASN A 170 -16.08 24.10 12.14
C ASN A 170 -17.59 24.27 11.88
N LYS A 171 -17.99 25.07 10.88
CA LYS A 171 -19.42 25.15 10.49
C LYS A 171 -19.98 23.78 10.12
N TYR A 172 -19.22 22.98 9.37
CA TYR A 172 -19.62 21.64 8.96
C TYR A 172 -19.60 20.64 10.14
N ILE A 173 -18.55 20.65 10.94
CA ILE A 173 -18.40 19.79 12.10
C ILE A 173 -19.53 19.98 13.10
N VAL A 174 -19.82 21.24 13.45
CA VAL A 174 -20.81 21.57 14.48
C VAL A 174 -22.23 21.41 13.93
N ASN A 175 -22.55 22.06 12.82
CA ASN A 175 -23.95 22.20 12.36
C ASN A 175 -24.45 20.95 11.60
N VAL A 176 -23.56 20.14 11.01
CA VAL A 176 -23.96 18.98 10.20
C VAL A 176 -23.61 17.66 10.90
N LEU A 177 -22.42 17.57 11.48
CA LEU A 177 -21.95 16.32 12.07
C LEU A 177 -22.14 16.24 13.59
N GLY A 178 -22.57 17.33 14.25
CA GLY A 178 -22.82 17.38 15.70
C GLY A 178 -21.56 17.17 16.55
N GLY A 179 -20.40 17.58 16.02
CA GLY A 179 -19.12 17.55 16.72
C GLY A 179 -18.79 18.88 17.40
N GLU A 180 -17.67 18.89 18.12
CA GLU A 180 -17.16 20.09 18.78
C GLU A 180 -16.25 20.90 17.83
N PRO A 181 -16.28 22.24 17.91
CA PRO A 181 -15.41 23.09 17.10
C PRO A 181 -13.94 22.94 17.53
N LEU A 182 -13.03 23.10 16.57
CA LEU A 182 -11.59 23.11 16.84
C LEU A 182 -11.10 24.56 17.01
N SER A 183 -10.11 24.74 17.89
CA SER A 183 -9.44 26.03 18.11
C SER A 183 -8.42 26.30 17.00
N PHE A 184 -8.51 27.47 16.40
CA PHE A 184 -7.50 27.95 15.45
C PHE A 184 -6.16 28.15 16.14
N GLU A 185 -6.15 28.75 17.32
CA GLU A 185 -4.97 29.12 18.07
C GLU A 185 -4.13 27.90 18.44
N GLU A 186 -4.79 26.85 18.97
CA GLU A 186 -4.12 25.60 19.35
C GLU A 186 -3.48 24.92 18.15
N ILE A 187 -4.22 24.82 17.03
CA ILE A 187 -3.72 24.19 15.81
C ILE A 187 -2.59 25.00 15.20
N TYR A 188 -2.74 26.34 15.13
CA TYR A 188 -1.69 27.21 14.60
C TYR A 188 -0.41 27.11 15.41
N GLU A 189 -0.49 27.12 16.74
CA GLU A 189 0.67 27.00 17.61
C GLU A 189 1.37 25.65 17.44
N GLU A 190 0.62 24.54 17.46
CA GLU A 190 1.18 23.20 17.32
C GLU A 190 1.81 22.99 15.94
N TYR A 191 1.07 23.31 14.86
CA TYR A 191 1.49 23.02 13.50
C TYR A 191 2.57 23.96 12.98
N SER A 192 2.63 25.19 13.48
CA SER A 192 3.77 26.08 13.19
C SER A 192 5.09 25.51 13.70
N LYS A 193 5.08 24.84 14.87
CA LYS A 193 6.27 24.16 15.40
C LYS A 193 6.68 22.97 14.51
N TYR A 194 5.69 22.24 13.98
CA TYR A 194 5.99 21.19 13.00
C TYR A 194 6.51 21.75 11.68
N GLY A 195 5.96 22.86 11.21
CA GLY A 195 6.45 23.55 10.00
C GLY A 195 7.92 23.93 10.10
N GLU A 196 8.33 24.51 11.22
CA GLU A 196 9.75 24.87 11.45
C GLU A 196 10.68 23.64 11.43
N LYS A 197 10.27 22.53 12.06
CA LYS A 197 11.04 21.28 12.04
C LYS A 197 11.08 20.65 10.65
N LEU A 198 9.92 20.63 9.95
CA LEU A 198 9.76 19.98 8.66
C LEU A 198 10.55 20.68 7.56
N LYS A 199 10.75 21.99 7.67
CA LYS A 199 11.48 22.84 6.72
C LYS A 199 12.84 22.28 6.32
N HIS A 200 13.52 21.59 7.22
CA HIS A 200 14.83 20.99 6.95
C HIS A 200 14.75 19.81 5.98
N PHE A 201 13.63 19.11 5.95
CA PHE A 201 13.39 17.94 5.09
C PHE A 201 12.76 18.29 3.73
N VAL A 202 12.25 19.53 3.56
CA VAL A 202 11.44 19.92 2.40
C VAL A 202 12.32 20.21 1.18
N LYS A 203 11.95 19.60 0.05
CA LYS A 203 12.61 19.81 -1.26
C LYS A 203 11.56 19.75 -2.39
N ASP A 204 11.91 20.28 -3.57
CA ASP A 204 11.24 19.89 -4.82
C ASP A 204 11.67 18.45 -5.17
N THR A 205 10.85 17.50 -4.74
CA THR A 205 11.14 16.07 -4.93
C THR A 205 11.01 15.62 -6.37
N SER A 206 10.19 16.29 -7.20
CA SER A 206 10.05 15.97 -8.62
C SER A 206 11.37 16.22 -9.35
N VAL A 207 11.96 17.39 -9.17
CA VAL A 207 13.27 17.72 -9.74
C VAL A 207 14.34 16.77 -9.21
N ARG A 208 14.33 16.49 -7.91
CA ARG A 208 15.34 15.61 -7.32
C ARG A 208 15.25 14.19 -7.90
N VAL A 209 14.08 13.55 -7.91
CA VAL A 209 13.91 12.18 -8.44
C VAL A 209 14.21 12.12 -9.94
N TYR A 210 13.79 13.14 -10.70
CA TYR A 210 14.11 13.23 -12.13
C TYR A 210 15.63 13.21 -12.37
N ASN A 211 16.38 13.99 -11.60
CA ASN A 211 17.85 14.06 -11.74
C ASN A 211 18.51 12.73 -11.34
N GLU A 212 18.04 12.08 -10.27
CA GLU A 212 18.56 10.76 -9.86
C GLU A 212 18.40 9.73 -10.97
N ILE A 213 17.23 9.71 -11.66
CA ILE A 213 17.00 8.83 -12.82
C ILE A 213 17.91 9.19 -13.99
N LYS A 214 18.13 10.49 -14.26
CA LYS A 214 19.00 10.96 -15.34
C LYS A 214 20.48 10.67 -15.11
N GLU A 215 20.86 10.54 -13.86
CA GLU A 215 22.21 10.08 -13.42
C GLU A 215 22.34 8.56 -13.39
N ASP A 216 21.42 7.82 -14.05
CA ASP A 216 21.38 6.35 -14.10
C ASP A 216 21.31 5.65 -12.75
N LYS A 217 20.87 6.36 -11.70
CA LYS A 217 20.61 5.76 -10.40
C LYS A 217 19.34 4.92 -10.43
N THR A 218 19.35 3.83 -9.70
CA THR A 218 18.19 2.97 -9.57
C THR A 218 17.19 3.57 -8.57
N VAL A 219 15.97 3.86 -9.04
CA VAL A 219 14.87 4.41 -8.24
C VAL A 219 13.77 3.36 -8.08
N LEU A 220 13.42 3.07 -6.83
CA LEU A 220 12.30 2.20 -6.47
C LEU A 220 11.11 3.06 -6.01
N PHE A 221 9.96 2.91 -6.67
CA PHE A 221 8.69 3.51 -6.24
C PHE A 221 7.92 2.50 -5.39
N GLU A 222 7.80 2.81 -4.11
CA GLU A 222 7.15 1.99 -3.09
C GLU A 222 5.67 2.34 -2.99
N GLY A 223 4.79 1.40 -3.41
CA GLY A 223 3.35 1.51 -3.26
C GLY A 223 2.87 1.14 -1.86
N ALA A 224 1.76 1.73 -1.47
CA ALA A 224 1.03 1.37 -0.26
C ALA A 224 -0.33 0.77 -0.63
N GLN A 225 -0.94 0.04 0.29
CA GLN A 225 -2.20 -0.70 0.10
C GLN A 225 -2.10 -1.75 -1.03
N GLY A 226 -3.17 -1.99 -1.76
CA GLY A 226 -3.21 -2.93 -2.89
C GLY A 226 -4.06 -2.39 -4.02
N MET A 227 -3.93 -2.97 -5.22
CA MET A 227 -4.60 -2.49 -6.43
C MET A 227 -6.13 -2.44 -6.28
N LEU A 228 -6.74 -3.44 -5.62
CA LEU A 228 -8.20 -3.43 -5.40
C LEU A 228 -8.67 -2.45 -4.32
N LEU A 229 -7.76 -1.72 -3.69
CA LEU A 229 -8.03 -0.56 -2.84
C LEU A 229 -7.82 0.77 -3.58
N ASP A 230 -7.52 0.77 -4.88
CA ASP A 230 -7.40 1.97 -5.70
C ASP A 230 -8.74 2.73 -5.77
N ILE A 231 -8.68 4.07 -5.74
CA ILE A 231 -9.88 4.91 -5.74
C ILE A 231 -10.71 4.78 -7.02
N ASP A 232 -10.07 4.50 -8.16
CA ASP A 232 -10.71 4.42 -9.48
C ASP A 232 -11.02 2.97 -9.88
N TYR A 233 -10.10 2.03 -9.63
CA TYR A 233 -10.19 0.64 -10.10
C TYR A 233 -10.44 -0.39 -9.00
N GLY A 234 -10.48 0.03 -7.75
CA GLY A 234 -10.76 -0.84 -6.60
C GLY A 234 -12.25 -1.12 -6.38
N THR A 235 -12.52 -1.84 -5.31
CA THR A 235 -13.90 -2.21 -4.87
C THR A 235 -14.59 -1.03 -4.18
N TYR A 236 -14.82 0.04 -4.91
CA TYR A 236 -15.48 1.25 -4.41
C TYR A 236 -16.87 0.93 -3.82
N PRO A 237 -17.28 1.44 -2.62
CA PRO A 237 -16.58 2.46 -1.84
C PRO A 237 -15.55 1.94 -0.82
N TYR A 238 -15.32 0.63 -0.75
CA TYR A 238 -14.38 0.00 0.20
C TYR A 238 -12.94 0.06 -0.34
N VAL A 239 -12.41 1.27 -0.48
CA VAL A 239 -11.11 1.62 -1.08
C VAL A 239 -10.39 2.67 -0.25
N THR A 240 -9.11 2.89 -0.54
CA THR A 240 -8.38 4.08 -0.07
C THR A 240 -8.68 5.29 -0.98
N SER A 241 -8.43 6.49 -0.51
CA SER A 241 -8.68 7.73 -1.28
C SER A 241 -7.49 8.12 -2.16
N SER A 242 -6.66 7.16 -2.56
CA SER A 242 -5.47 7.40 -3.38
C SER A 242 -5.33 6.37 -4.50
N ASN A 243 -4.52 6.69 -5.52
CA ASN A 243 -4.24 5.79 -6.63
C ASN A 243 -3.09 4.84 -6.25
N THR A 244 -3.43 3.58 -6.03
CA THR A 244 -2.49 2.51 -5.66
C THR A 244 -1.87 1.83 -6.87
N THR A 245 -2.41 2.06 -8.06
CA THR A 245 -1.93 1.54 -9.33
C THR A 245 -0.61 2.19 -9.76
N ALA A 246 0.07 1.59 -10.73
CA ALA A 246 1.31 2.14 -11.28
C ALA A 246 1.14 3.54 -11.88
N GLY A 247 -0.04 3.84 -12.45
CA GLY A 247 -0.37 5.18 -12.95
C GLY A 247 -0.26 6.29 -11.90
N GLY A 248 -0.47 5.96 -10.62
CA GLY A 248 -0.34 6.89 -9.51
C GLY A 248 1.07 7.46 -9.30
N VAL A 249 2.12 6.77 -9.77
CA VAL A 249 3.51 7.23 -9.63
C VAL A 249 3.77 8.51 -10.42
N ALA A 250 3.31 8.60 -11.66
CA ALA A 250 3.56 9.76 -12.50
C ALA A 250 3.07 11.05 -11.85
N ASN A 251 1.85 11.06 -11.34
CA ASN A 251 1.25 12.22 -10.65
C ASN A 251 1.76 12.35 -9.21
N GLY A 252 1.99 11.23 -8.53
CA GLY A 252 2.38 11.21 -7.11
C GLY A 252 3.84 11.58 -6.84
N VAL A 253 4.69 11.58 -7.87
CA VAL A 253 6.09 11.99 -7.80
C VAL A 253 6.39 13.18 -8.69
N GLY A 254 5.60 13.38 -9.76
CA GLY A 254 5.81 14.45 -10.74
C GLY A 254 6.89 14.10 -11.75
N ILE A 255 6.88 12.88 -12.30
CA ILE A 255 7.78 12.43 -13.37
C ILE A 255 6.98 11.93 -14.59
N GLY A 256 7.59 11.93 -15.74
CA GLY A 256 6.96 11.38 -16.94
C GLY A 256 6.76 9.85 -16.83
N PRO A 257 5.60 9.31 -17.26
CA PRO A 257 5.32 7.87 -17.12
C PRO A 257 6.32 6.99 -17.92
N ASN A 258 6.89 7.53 -19.00
CA ASN A 258 7.91 6.86 -19.81
C ASN A 258 9.27 6.69 -19.13
N MET A 259 9.48 7.29 -17.97
CA MET A 259 10.68 7.09 -17.15
C MET A 259 10.63 5.82 -16.31
N ILE A 260 9.43 5.23 -16.16
CA ILE A 260 9.22 4.01 -15.40
C ILE A 260 9.41 2.83 -16.36
N THR A 261 10.35 1.94 -16.02
CA THR A 261 10.74 0.83 -16.90
C THR A 261 10.08 -0.50 -16.56
N ASN A 262 9.80 -0.73 -15.28
CA ASN A 262 9.24 -1.98 -14.79
C ASN A 262 8.22 -1.74 -13.67
N ALA A 263 7.25 -2.63 -13.56
CA ALA A 263 6.29 -2.67 -12.48
C ALA A 263 6.18 -4.10 -11.93
N VAL A 264 6.51 -4.28 -10.65
CA VAL A 264 6.47 -5.56 -9.94
C VAL A 264 5.22 -5.61 -9.08
N GLY A 265 4.31 -6.53 -9.40
CA GLY A 265 3.11 -6.79 -8.60
C GLY A 265 3.40 -7.83 -7.51
N ILE A 266 3.17 -7.47 -6.26
CA ILE A 266 3.28 -8.41 -5.15
C ILE A 266 1.93 -9.09 -4.96
N ALA A 267 1.90 -10.41 -5.01
CA ALA A 267 0.72 -11.25 -4.79
C ALA A 267 1.00 -12.33 -3.76
N LYS A 268 0.03 -12.64 -2.90
CA LYS A 268 0.05 -13.86 -2.10
C LYS A 268 -0.35 -15.06 -2.96
N ALA A 269 0.09 -16.24 -2.59
CA ALA A 269 -0.39 -17.50 -3.17
C ALA A 269 -1.87 -17.79 -2.87
N TYR A 270 -2.53 -16.95 -2.10
CA TYR A 270 -3.95 -16.93 -1.78
C TYR A 270 -4.43 -15.48 -1.70
N THR A 271 -5.69 -15.24 -1.37
CA THR A 271 -6.23 -13.88 -1.28
C THR A 271 -6.65 -13.57 0.14
N THR A 272 -6.38 -12.33 0.60
CA THR A 272 -6.92 -11.83 1.87
C THR A 272 -7.57 -10.47 1.68
N ARG A 273 -8.59 -10.19 2.49
CA ARG A 273 -9.25 -8.89 2.52
C ARG A 273 -9.51 -8.44 3.94
N VAL A 274 -9.27 -7.17 4.21
CA VAL A 274 -9.69 -6.49 5.45
C VAL A 274 -10.94 -5.68 5.17
N GLY A 275 -11.91 -5.71 6.09
CA GLY A 275 -13.12 -4.89 5.98
C GLY A 275 -14.23 -5.50 5.12
N LYS A 276 -15.15 -4.62 4.73
CA LYS A 276 -16.41 -4.97 4.07
C LYS A 276 -16.26 -5.12 2.56
N GLY A 277 -17.32 -5.59 1.94
CA GLY A 277 -17.47 -5.75 0.49
C GLY A 277 -17.34 -7.19 0.01
N PRO A 278 -17.76 -7.46 -1.23
CA PRO A 278 -17.74 -8.80 -1.80
C PRO A 278 -16.33 -9.38 -1.91
N PHE A 279 -16.22 -10.68 -1.72
CA PHE A 279 -14.98 -11.43 -1.84
C PHE A 279 -15.31 -12.80 -2.47
N PRO A 280 -15.32 -12.91 -3.80
CA PRO A 280 -15.83 -14.10 -4.50
C PRO A 280 -15.18 -15.42 -4.09
N THR A 281 -13.88 -15.39 -3.75
CA THR A 281 -13.12 -16.61 -3.38
C THR A 281 -13.00 -16.81 -1.86
N GLU A 282 -13.78 -16.08 -1.05
CA GLU A 282 -13.75 -16.18 0.41
C GLU A 282 -14.06 -17.60 0.88
N LEU A 283 -13.35 -18.03 1.92
CA LEU A 283 -13.52 -19.33 2.58
C LEU A 283 -13.99 -19.08 4.03
N GLU A 284 -15.23 -19.48 4.28
CA GLU A 284 -15.85 -19.44 5.63
C GLU A 284 -15.86 -20.81 6.28
N ASP A 285 -14.92 -21.69 5.90
CA ASP A 285 -14.79 -23.08 6.33
C ASP A 285 -13.45 -23.32 7.06
N GLU A 286 -13.19 -24.58 7.41
CA GLU A 286 -11.96 -25.03 8.08
C GLU A 286 -10.69 -24.70 7.26
N THR A 287 -10.78 -24.66 5.93
CA THR A 287 -9.66 -24.29 5.06
C THR A 287 -9.34 -22.79 5.21
N GLY A 288 -10.35 -21.93 5.24
CA GLY A 288 -10.17 -20.50 5.49
C GLY A 288 -9.54 -20.22 6.87
N GLU A 289 -9.95 -20.97 7.89
CA GLU A 289 -9.35 -20.90 9.23
C GLU A 289 -7.90 -21.36 9.22
N TRP A 290 -7.62 -22.50 8.58
CA TRP A 290 -6.24 -22.98 8.39
C TRP A 290 -5.31 -21.93 7.77
N ILE A 291 -5.74 -21.33 6.65
CA ILE A 291 -4.96 -20.28 5.97
C ILE A 291 -4.75 -19.08 6.89
N ARG A 292 -5.76 -18.68 7.66
CA ARG A 292 -5.68 -17.55 8.59
C ARG A 292 -4.66 -17.80 9.69
N GLU A 293 -4.75 -18.94 10.36
CA GLU A 293 -3.87 -19.30 11.46
C GLU A 293 -2.42 -19.47 10.97
N LYS A 294 -2.21 -20.29 9.96
CA LYS A 294 -0.89 -20.59 9.42
C LYS A 294 -0.24 -19.39 8.74
N GLY A 295 -1.04 -18.57 8.07
CA GLY A 295 -0.59 -17.32 7.45
C GLY A 295 -0.40 -16.17 8.43
N HIS A 296 -0.79 -16.32 9.70
CA HIS A 296 -0.86 -15.22 10.68
C HIS A 296 -1.62 -14.01 10.13
N GLU A 297 -2.80 -14.26 9.53
CA GLU A 297 -3.58 -13.25 8.85
C GLU A 297 -4.42 -12.40 9.83
N TYR A 298 -3.70 -11.59 10.60
CA TYR A 298 -4.22 -10.63 11.57
C TYR A 298 -3.64 -9.25 11.32
N GLY A 299 -4.44 -8.20 11.53
CA GLY A 299 -4.01 -6.83 11.37
C GLY A 299 -2.98 -6.42 12.42
N VAL A 300 -1.80 -5.96 11.98
CA VAL A 300 -0.67 -5.59 12.86
C VAL A 300 -1.07 -4.52 13.90
N THR A 301 -1.94 -3.58 13.51
CA THR A 301 -2.34 -2.44 14.36
C THR A 301 -3.60 -2.73 15.17
N THR A 302 -4.54 -3.50 14.62
CA THR A 302 -5.87 -3.69 15.21
C THR A 302 -6.10 -5.08 15.77
N GLY A 303 -5.23 -6.04 15.47
CA GLY A 303 -5.44 -7.46 15.79
C GLY A 303 -6.64 -8.10 15.08
N ARG A 304 -7.34 -7.38 14.18
CA ARG A 304 -8.48 -7.90 13.45
C ARG A 304 -8.07 -9.05 12.55
N SER A 305 -8.84 -10.14 12.56
CA SER A 305 -8.70 -11.24 11.61
C SER A 305 -8.94 -10.74 10.18
N ARG A 306 -8.11 -11.19 9.24
CA ARG A 306 -8.35 -10.99 7.83
C ARG A 306 -9.25 -12.10 7.28
N ARG A 307 -10.13 -11.75 6.38
CA ARG A 307 -10.89 -12.69 5.57
C ARG A 307 -9.92 -13.37 4.61
N CYS A 308 -9.99 -14.68 4.47
CA CYS A 308 -9.09 -15.48 3.64
C CYS A 308 -9.86 -16.19 2.54
N GLY A 309 -9.23 -16.39 1.40
CA GLY A 309 -9.82 -17.08 0.25
C GLY A 309 -8.77 -17.62 -0.70
N TRP A 310 -9.18 -18.43 -1.65
CA TRP A 310 -8.30 -18.95 -2.69
C TRP A 310 -7.73 -17.83 -3.56
N LEU A 311 -6.59 -18.09 -4.20
CA LEU A 311 -6.02 -17.17 -5.17
C LEU A 311 -7.02 -16.89 -6.29
N ASP A 312 -7.14 -15.62 -6.65
CA ASP A 312 -8.05 -15.14 -7.67
C ASP A 312 -7.28 -14.56 -8.87
N ILE A 313 -7.28 -15.29 -9.96
CA ILE A 313 -6.56 -14.90 -11.19
C ILE A 313 -7.25 -13.74 -11.91
N VAL A 314 -8.58 -13.59 -11.76
CA VAL A 314 -9.31 -12.45 -12.35
C VAL A 314 -8.78 -11.13 -11.75
N ILE A 315 -8.51 -11.14 -10.45
CA ILE A 315 -7.87 -10.01 -9.75
C ILE A 315 -6.47 -9.76 -10.28
N LEU A 316 -5.64 -10.80 -10.43
CA LEU A 316 -4.27 -10.64 -10.93
C LEU A 316 -4.24 -10.16 -12.38
N LYS A 317 -5.09 -10.69 -13.27
CA LYS A 317 -5.25 -10.19 -14.64
C LYS A 317 -5.63 -8.71 -14.66
N THR A 318 -6.56 -8.31 -13.79
CA THR A 318 -6.95 -6.90 -13.67
C THR A 318 -5.77 -6.04 -13.22
N SER A 319 -4.99 -6.51 -12.23
CA SER A 319 -3.79 -5.80 -11.75
C SER A 319 -2.71 -5.68 -12.82
N VAL A 320 -2.47 -6.76 -13.56
CA VAL A 320 -1.53 -6.77 -14.70
C VAL A 320 -1.94 -5.73 -15.74
N ARG A 321 -3.20 -5.75 -16.16
CA ARG A 321 -3.74 -4.85 -17.18
C ARG A 321 -3.72 -3.39 -16.75
N VAL A 322 -4.20 -3.09 -15.53
CA VAL A 322 -4.36 -1.70 -15.07
C VAL A 322 -3.03 -1.07 -14.68
N SER A 323 -2.11 -1.85 -14.10
CA SER A 323 -0.81 -1.35 -13.66
C SER A 323 0.33 -1.64 -14.65
N GLY A 324 0.07 -2.34 -15.76
CA GLY A 324 1.11 -2.73 -16.71
C GLY A 324 2.24 -3.53 -16.04
N LEU A 325 1.87 -4.50 -15.21
CA LEU A 325 2.85 -5.29 -14.47
C LEU A 325 3.77 -6.04 -15.43
N THR A 326 5.07 -5.88 -15.24
CA THR A 326 6.09 -6.57 -16.03
C THR A 326 6.50 -7.89 -15.41
N SER A 327 6.26 -8.05 -14.11
CA SER A 327 6.49 -9.29 -13.38
C SER A 327 5.67 -9.35 -12.10
N LEU A 328 5.52 -10.57 -11.56
CA LEU A 328 4.94 -10.84 -10.26
C LEU A 328 6.01 -11.29 -9.26
N ALA A 329 5.81 -10.95 -7.99
CA ALA A 329 6.49 -11.55 -6.87
C ALA A 329 5.44 -12.28 -6.01
N VAL A 330 5.53 -13.60 -5.96
CA VAL A 330 4.57 -14.44 -5.24
C VAL A 330 5.07 -14.73 -3.84
N THR A 331 4.26 -14.41 -2.84
CA THR A 331 4.57 -14.58 -1.42
C THR A 331 3.68 -15.63 -0.77
N LYS A 332 4.08 -16.09 0.41
CA LYS A 332 3.23 -16.96 1.25
C LYS A 332 2.89 -18.33 0.62
N ILE A 333 3.76 -18.86 -0.24
CA ILE A 333 3.59 -20.22 -0.80
C ILE A 333 3.70 -21.28 0.29
N ASP A 334 4.47 -21.01 1.33
CA ASP A 334 4.62 -21.81 2.54
C ASP A 334 3.34 -21.91 3.37
N THR A 335 2.47 -20.91 3.33
CA THR A 335 1.20 -20.93 4.05
C THR A 335 0.24 -22.02 3.54
N LEU A 336 0.29 -22.35 2.26
CA LEU A 336 -0.55 -23.39 1.67
C LEU A 336 0.01 -24.83 1.84
N ALA A 337 1.23 -24.96 2.36
CA ALA A 337 1.84 -26.27 2.60
C ALA A 337 1.02 -27.07 3.63
N GLY A 338 0.89 -28.38 3.42
CA GLY A 338 0.12 -29.30 4.26
C GLY A 338 -1.37 -29.42 3.89
N LEU A 339 -1.87 -28.60 2.97
CA LEU A 339 -3.17 -28.83 2.35
C LEU A 339 -3.06 -29.95 1.32
N GLU A 340 -4.03 -30.90 1.31
CA GLU A 340 -4.08 -31.98 0.34
C GLU A 340 -4.36 -31.43 -1.07
N LYS A 341 -5.25 -30.45 -1.17
CA LYS A 341 -5.64 -29.78 -2.41
C LYS A 341 -5.59 -28.27 -2.24
N VAL A 342 -5.15 -27.59 -3.29
CA VAL A 342 -5.12 -26.13 -3.39
C VAL A 342 -5.93 -25.73 -4.62
N LYS A 343 -6.72 -24.65 -4.51
CA LYS A 343 -7.55 -24.17 -5.62
C LYS A 343 -7.12 -22.79 -6.08
N MET A 344 -7.42 -22.49 -7.34
CA MET A 344 -7.15 -21.20 -7.99
C MET A 344 -8.41 -20.80 -8.77
N CYS A 345 -8.95 -19.62 -8.50
CA CYS A 345 -10.07 -19.09 -9.25
C CYS A 345 -9.58 -18.56 -10.60
N ILE A 346 -10.07 -19.17 -11.69
CA ILE A 346 -9.66 -18.84 -13.07
C ILE A 346 -10.66 -17.98 -13.81
N GLY A 347 -11.85 -17.77 -13.28
CA GLY A 347 -12.94 -16.99 -13.86
C GLY A 347 -14.13 -16.98 -12.92
N TYR A 348 -15.17 -16.23 -13.28
CA TYR A 348 -16.43 -16.20 -12.55
C TYR A 348 -17.58 -16.63 -13.45
N LYS A 349 -18.55 -17.34 -12.88
CA LYS A 349 -19.88 -17.50 -13.48
C LYS A 349 -20.74 -16.33 -13.00
N PHE A 350 -21.29 -15.57 -13.95
CA PHE A 350 -22.16 -14.43 -13.71
C PHE A 350 -23.26 -14.36 -14.77
N ASN A 351 -24.54 -14.36 -14.37
CA ASN A 351 -25.70 -14.36 -15.27
C ASN A 351 -25.62 -15.43 -16.39
N ASP A 352 -25.28 -16.68 -16.00
CA ASP A 352 -25.09 -17.82 -16.91
C ASP A 352 -23.95 -17.69 -17.95
N GLU A 353 -23.14 -16.64 -17.85
CA GLU A 353 -21.93 -16.46 -18.65
C GLU A 353 -20.67 -16.66 -17.80
N ILE A 354 -19.60 -17.09 -18.46
CA ILE A 354 -18.27 -17.13 -17.83
C ILE A 354 -17.55 -15.84 -18.19
N ILE A 355 -17.13 -15.10 -17.15
CA ILE A 355 -16.38 -13.86 -17.29
C ILE A 355 -14.97 -14.02 -16.69
N ASP A 356 -13.99 -13.35 -17.30
CA ASP A 356 -12.59 -13.31 -16.85
C ASP A 356 -12.12 -11.88 -16.51
N TYR A 357 -13.07 -10.98 -16.31
CA TYR A 357 -12.84 -9.59 -15.88
C TYR A 357 -13.52 -9.31 -14.54
N PHE A 358 -12.99 -8.35 -13.80
CA PHE A 358 -13.49 -7.94 -12.50
C PHE A 358 -14.62 -6.92 -12.66
N PRO A 359 -15.88 -7.24 -12.23
CA PRO A 359 -17.02 -6.31 -12.32
C PRO A 359 -16.80 -5.03 -11.52
N ALA A 360 -17.20 -3.89 -12.08
CA ALA A 360 -17.13 -2.60 -11.38
C ALA A 360 -18.24 -2.44 -10.30
N SER A 361 -19.42 -3.04 -10.54
CA SER A 361 -20.52 -3.04 -9.58
C SER A 361 -20.30 -4.05 -8.47
N LEU A 362 -20.41 -3.59 -7.21
CA LEU A 362 -20.32 -4.51 -6.06
C LEU A 362 -21.49 -5.48 -5.99
N GLU A 363 -22.68 -5.06 -6.44
CA GLU A 363 -23.85 -5.93 -6.51
C GLU A 363 -23.62 -7.05 -7.52
N ASP A 364 -22.97 -6.77 -8.65
CA ASP A 364 -22.63 -7.80 -9.64
C ASP A 364 -21.47 -8.67 -9.16
N LEU A 365 -20.46 -8.08 -8.55
CA LEU A 365 -19.36 -8.83 -7.95
C LEU A 365 -19.86 -9.81 -6.86
N ALA A 366 -20.86 -9.41 -6.08
CA ALA A 366 -21.46 -10.27 -5.05
C ALA A 366 -22.25 -11.47 -5.62
N LYS A 367 -22.64 -11.42 -6.91
CA LYS A 367 -23.32 -12.52 -7.60
C LYS A 367 -22.35 -13.43 -8.36
N CYS A 368 -21.08 -13.05 -8.44
CA CYS A 368 -20.07 -13.84 -9.12
C CYS A 368 -19.77 -15.13 -8.34
N GLU A 369 -19.93 -16.25 -8.99
CA GLU A 369 -19.54 -17.56 -8.48
C GLU A 369 -18.17 -17.93 -9.02
N PRO A 370 -17.15 -18.19 -8.15
CA PRO A 370 -15.80 -18.51 -8.61
C PRO A 370 -15.73 -19.88 -9.29
N ILE A 371 -15.02 -19.92 -10.42
CA ILE A 371 -14.71 -21.17 -11.14
C ILE A 371 -13.27 -21.55 -10.77
N TYR A 372 -13.12 -22.74 -10.19
CA TYR A 372 -11.85 -23.20 -9.67
C TYR A 372 -11.17 -24.24 -10.56
N GLU A 373 -9.85 -24.09 -10.70
CA GLU A 373 -8.92 -25.15 -11.08
C GLU A 373 -8.27 -25.69 -9.80
N GLU A 374 -8.13 -27.03 -9.69
CA GLU A 374 -7.64 -27.71 -8.50
C GLU A 374 -6.23 -28.27 -8.74
N PHE A 375 -5.36 -28.16 -7.75
CA PHE A 375 -3.98 -28.63 -7.74
C PHE A 375 -3.74 -29.56 -6.57
N ASP A 376 -2.86 -30.53 -6.74
CA ASP A 376 -2.33 -31.29 -5.61
C ASP A 376 -1.48 -30.38 -4.73
N GLY A 377 -1.65 -30.50 -3.43
CA GLY A 377 -0.91 -29.72 -2.44
C GLY A 377 0.58 -30.08 -2.37
N TRP A 378 1.27 -29.44 -1.49
CA TRP A 378 2.69 -29.64 -1.20
C TRP A 378 2.94 -29.64 0.31
N ASP A 379 4.06 -30.21 0.72
CA ASP A 379 4.43 -30.32 2.11
C ASP A 379 5.28 -29.16 2.62
N GLU A 380 5.63 -29.18 3.92
CA GLU A 380 6.37 -28.14 4.62
C GLU A 380 7.82 -27.96 4.09
N SER A 381 8.32 -28.88 3.28
CA SER A 381 9.68 -28.77 2.71
C SER A 381 9.84 -27.54 1.82
N VAL A 382 8.74 -27.01 1.28
CA VAL A 382 8.73 -25.78 0.46
C VAL A 382 9.39 -24.61 1.19
N ALA A 383 9.25 -24.49 2.50
CA ALA A 383 9.84 -23.41 3.31
C ALA A 383 11.38 -23.46 3.36
N ASN A 384 11.99 -24.61 3.03
CA ASN A 384 13.44 -24.81 2.99
C ASN A 384 14.05 -24.49 1.63
N ALA A 385 13.25 -24.33 0.57
CA ALA A 385 13.75 -24.03 -0.76
C ALA A 385 14.50 -22.68 -0.80
N ARG A 386 15.63 -22.66 -1.47
CA ARG A 386 16.45 -21.46 -1.72
C ARG A 386 16.71 -21.22 -3.20
N SER A 387 16.27 -22.14 -4.06
CA SER A 387 16.23 -22.00 -5.52
C SER A 387 14.88 -22.48 -6.06
N TYR A 388 14.56 -22.10 -7.29
CA TYR A 388 13.30 -22.52 -7.95
C TYR A 388 13.23 -24.04 -8.13
N GLU A 389 14.38 -24.66 -8.39
CA GLU A 389 14.52 -26.11 -8.63
C GLU A 389 14.26 -26.91 -7.34
N GLU A 390 14.54 -26.33 -6.16
CA GLU A 390 14.28 -26.95 -4.86
C GLU A 390 12.82 -26.87 -4.41
N LEU A 391 12.01 -26.04 -5.07
CA LEU A 391 10.57 -25.99 -4.79
C LEU A 391 9.89 -27.35 -5.06
N HIS A 392 8.95 -27.70 -4.20
CA HIS A 392 8.11 -28.90 -4.41
C HIS A 392 7.49 -28.88 -5.82
N PRO A 393 7.47 -30.00 -6.56
CA PRO A 393 6.97 -30.02 -7.95
C PRO A 393 5.54 -29.47 -8.11
N ASN A 394 4.65 -29.74 -7.15
CA ASN A 394 3.28 -29.22 -7.19
C ASN A 394 3.23 -27.70 -6.97
N ALA A 395 4.08 -27.17 -6.09
CA ALA A 395 4.22 -25.71 -5.90
C ALA A 395 4.73 -25.02 -7.18
N ARG A 396 5.68 -25.65 -7.90
CA ARG A 396 6.13 -25.14 -9.21
C ARG A 396 5.01 -25.14 -10.25
N LYS A 397 4.23 -26.22 -10.37
CA LYS A 397 3.07 -26.29 -11.27
C LYS A 397 2.04 -25.20 -10.96
N TYR A 398 1.80 -24.93 -9.68
CA TYR A 398 0.93 -23.84 -9.26
C TYR A 398 1.44 -22.48 -9.70
N LEU A 399 2.74 -22.19 -9.51
CA LEU A 399 3.38 -20.94 -9.96
C LEU A 399 3.40 -20.80 -11.48
N GLU A 400 3.74 -21.87 -12.21
CA GLU A 400 3.72 -21.90 -13.68
C GLU A 400 2.34 -21.61 -14.23
N ARG A 401 1.29 -22.12 -13.57
CA ARG A 401 -0.08 -21.84 -13.98
C ARG A 401 -0.50 -20.40 -13.73
N ILE A 402 -0.02 -19.76 -12.65
CA ILE A 402 -0.20 -18.31 -12.45
C ILE A 402 0.42 -17.52 -13.60
N GLU A 403 1.66 -17.83 -14.01
CA GLU A 403 2.31 -17.18 -15.14
C GLU A 403 1.51 -17.35 -16.43
N GLU A 404 1.09 -18.57 -16.74
CA GLU A 404 0.31 -18.88 -17.93
C GLU A 404 -1.01 -18.10 -17.98
N LEU A 405 -1.78 -18.11 -16.90
CA LEU A 405 -3.09 -17.47 -16.83
C LEU A 405 -3.02 -15.95 -16.83
N THR A 406 -1.96 -15.36 -16.27
CA THR A 406 -1.77 -13.91 -16.18
C THR A 406 -0.96 -13.33 -17.34
N ASP A 407 -0.37 -14.18 -18.19
CA ASP A 407 0.60 -13.81 -19.23
C ASP A 407 1.71 -12.90 -18.65
N THR A 408 2.13 -13.19 -17.42
CA THR A 408 3.09 -12.35 -16.69
C THR A 408 4.06 -13.22 -15.90
N ARG A 409 5.36 -13.04 -16.17
CA ARG A 409 6.41 -13.82 -15.50
C ARG A 409 6.43 -13.62 -13.98
N ILE A 410 6.69 -14.67 -13.23
CA ILE A 410 7.04 -14.60 -11.83
C ILE A 410 8.56 -14.42 -11.72
N SER A 411 8.98 -13.27 -11.18
CA SER A 411 10.41 -12.95 -11.02
C SER A 411 10.95 -13.27 -9.63
N ILE A 412 10.06 -13.30 -8.64
CA ILE A 412 10.42 -13.54 -7.24
C ILE A 412 9.42 -14.50 -6.60
N VAL A 413 9.92 -15.44 -5.81
CA VAL A 413 9.11 -16.34 -4.96
C VAL A 413 9.61 -16.23 -3.52
N SER A 414 8.64 -16.13 -2.59
CA SER A 414 8.93 -16.10 -1.15
C SER A 414 8.25 -17.27 -0.44
N VAL A 415 9.04 -18.04 0.29
CA VAL A 415 8.65 -19.26 1.00
C VAL A 415 8.72 -19.14 2.52
N GLY A 416 8.66 -17.90 3.04
CA GLY A 416 8.67 -17.64 4.48
C GLY A 416 8.89 -16.15 4.78
N PRO A 417 8.89 -15.76 6.07
CA PRO A 417 8.95 -14.35 6.47
C PRO A 417 10.33 -13.72 6.30
N ARG A 418 11.40 -14.49 6.39
CA ARG A 418 12.78 -13.98 6.40
C ARG A 418 13.26 -13.62 4.99
N ARG A 419 14.24 -12.72 4.92
CA ARG A 419 14.85 -12.26 3.68
C ARG A 419 15.53 -13.41 2.89
N ASP A 420 16.23 -14.33 3.57
CA ASP A 420 16.87 -15.51 2.98
C ASP A 420 15.87 -16.54 2.42
N GLN A 421 14.57 -16.39 2.73
CA GLN A 421 13.47 -17.18 2.19
C GLN A 421 12.80 -16.50 0.98
N THR A 422 13.53 -15.63 0.30
CA THR A 422 13.11 -14.96 -0.93
C THR A 422 14.10 -15.27 -2.02
N MET A 423 13.63 -15.82 -3.12
CA MET A 423 14.46 -16.21 -4.25
C MET A 423 14.09 -15.42 -5.51
N ARG A 424 15.08 -14.93 -6.23
CA ARG A 424 14.90 -14.37 -7.57
C ARG A 424 14.96 -15.54 -8.57
N VAL A 425 13.86 -15.77 -9.27
CA VAL A 425 13.72 -16.91 -10.19
C VAL A 425 13.84 -16.50 -11.65
N LYS A 426 13.54 -15.23 -11.97
CA LYS A 426 13.70 -14.63 -13.30
C LYS A 426 14.12 -13.16 -13.17
N PRO A 427 14.65 -12.52 -14.24
CA PRO A 427 14.88 -11.07 -14.26
C PRO A 427 13.58 -10.28 -13.98
N LEU A 428 13.70 -9.11 -13.35
CA LEU A 428 12.55 -8.21 -13.10
C LEU A 428 12.05 -7.58 -14.40
#